data_17872cf69aeb626b81388c2b847c86da
#
_entry.id   17872cf69aeb626b81388c2b847c86da
#
_cell.length_a   1.000
_cell.length_b   1.000
_cell.length_c   1.000
_cell.angle_alpha   90.00
_cell.angle_beta   90.00
_cell.angle_gamma   90.00
#
_symmetry.space_group_name_H-M   'P 1'
#
loop_
_entity.id
_entity.type
_entity.pdbx_description
1 polymer ?
#
loop_
_entity_poly.entity_id
_entity_poly.type
_entity_poly.pdbx_seq_one_letter_code
_entity_poly.pdbx_strand_id
1 'polypeptide(L)'
;MPVKEKKLNLLEHLVKFDGNYMGIGKNHEEKEFKATLEMRSVVSRKGVMMIYRAIGVDGTEFNKDITLYNRDTILFNEEATLICYDPENKLTLWTLNSNIGTMARFDLRRYRQVSSKHSLFIFGFGDPDDNNVFREEITIELWENGDLSYNYSWGEAGGHFLARSNVRMKRTS
;
A
#
# COMPACT_ATOMS: atom_id res chain seq x y z
N MET A 1 -6.87 -33.05 24.24
CA MET A 1 -6.03 -31.84 24.32
C MET A 1 -6.59 -30.84 23.35
N PRO A 2 -6.96 -29.61 23.74
CA PRO A 2 -7.43 -28.63 22.78
C PRO A 2 -6.27 -28.25 21.86
N VAL A 3 -6.47 -28.39 20.55
CA VAL A 3 -5.57 -27.88 19.52
C VAL A 3 -5.52 -26.38 19.71
N LYS A 4 -4.42 -25.83 20.19
CA LYS A 4 -4.20 -24.39 20.20
C LYS A 4 -4.27 -23.93 18.76
N GLU A 5 -5.35 -23.24 18.37
CA GLU A 5 -5.40 -22.51 17.11
C GLU A 5 -4.14 -21.64 17.03
N LYS A 6 -3.31 -21.91 16.03
CA LYS A 6 -2.08 -21.16 15.78
C LYS A 6 -2.53 -19.75 15.37
N LYS A 7 -2.43 -18.78 16.30
CA LYS A 7 -2.75 -17.39 16.03
C LYS A 7 -2.02 -16.97 14.75
N LEU A 8 -2.76 -16.60 13.73
CA LEU A 8 -2.19 -16.22 12.44
C LEU A 8 -1.24 -15.05 12.65
N ASN A 9 0.03 -15.22 12.33
CA ASN A 9 1.00 -14.13 12.35
C ASN A 9 0.86 -13.34 11.06
N LEU A 10 0.15 -12.22 11.13
CA LEU A 10 -0.15 -11.37 9.96
C LEU A 10 1.11 -10.80 9.31
N LEU A 11 2.14 -10.50 10.10
CA LEU A 11 3.41 -10.03 9.58
C LEU A 11 4.15 -11.14 8.80
N GLU A 12 4.15 -12.37 9.28
CA GLU A 12 4.71 -13.51 8.53
C GLU A 12 3.97 -13.75 7.22
N HIS A 13 2.67 -13.44 7.17
CA HIS A 13 1.92 -13.51 5.93
C HIS A 13 2.40 -12.47 4.92
N LEU A 14 2.59 -11.22 5.33
CA LEU A 14 3.14 -10.14 4.50
C LEU A 14 4.56 -10.46 4.02
N VAL A 15 5.43 -10.99 4.90
CA VAL A 15 6.83 -11.33 4.57
C VAL A 15 6.96 -12.33 3.41
N LYS A 16 5.95 -13.16 3.14
CA LYS A 16 5.95 -14.09 1.99
C LYS A 16 5.89 -13.38 0.66
N PHE A 17 5.49 -12.12 0.65
CA PHE A 17 5.38 -11.27 -0.53
C PHE A 17 6.61 -10.38 -0.76
N ASP A 18 7.72 -10.66 -0.07
CA ASP A 18 9.03 -10.05 -0.37
C ASP A 18 9.35 -10.18 -1.87
N GLY A 19 9.60 -9.05 -2.55
CA GLY A 19 9.81 -9.04 -4.00
C GLY A 19 9.66 -7.65 -4.63
N ASN A 20 9.85 -7.62 -5.95
CA ASN A 20 9.57 -6.44 -6.78
C ASN A 20 8.30 -6.65 -7.58
N TYR A 21 7.53 -5.57 -7.73
CA TYR A 21 6.22 -5.60 -8.35
C TYR A 21 6.07 -4.44 -9.34
N MET A 22 5.27 -4.65 -10.38
CA MET A 22 4.94 -3.63 -11.37
C MET A 22 3.51 -3.82 -11.88
N GLY A 23 2.82 -2.71 -12.13
CA GLY A 23 1.48 -2.72 -12.71
C GLY A 23 1.08 -1.37 -13.29
N ILE A 24 -0.04 -1.38 -14.00
CA ILE A 24 -0.72 -0.18 -14.47
C ILE A 24 -1.98 -0.01 -13.65
N GLY A 25 -2.15 1.17 -13.07
CA GLY A 25 -3.31 1.53 -12.28
C GLY A 25 -4.05 2.74 -12.84
N LYS A 26 -5.12 3.11 -12.16
CA LYS A 26 -5.89 4.31 -12.45
C LYS A 26 -6.13 5.12 -11.19
N ASN A 27 -6.09 6.43 -11.32
CA ASN A 27 -6.50 7.35 -10.26
C ASN A 27 -8.01 7.70 -10.38
N HIS A 28 -8.51 8.49 -9.44
CA HIS A 28 -9.91 8.92 -9.41
C HIS A 28 -10.34 9.85 -10.57
N GLU A 29 -9.38 10.34 -11.35
CA GLU A 29 -9.62 11.13 -12.58
C GLU A 29 -9.53 10.24 -13.83
N GLU A 30 -9.56 8.91 -13.69
CA GLU A 30 -9.38 7.91 -14.76
C GLU A 30 -8.03 8.00 -15.49
N LYS A 31 -7.06 8.75 -14.93
CA LYS A 31 -5.72 8.83 -15.48
C LYS A 31 -4.93 7.57 -15.13
N GLU A 32 -4.32 6.99 -16.14
CA GLU A 32 -3.44 5.84 -15.96
C GLU A 32 -2.10 6.26 -15.35
N PHE A 33 -1.56 5.37 -14.51
CA PHE A 33 -0.22 5.49 -13.97
C PHE A 33 0.47 4.13 -13.94
N LYS A 34 1.77 4.14 -14.07
CA LYS A 34 2.61 2.97 -13.78
C LYS A 34 3.01 3.00 -12.34
N ALA A 35 2.79 1.88 -11.66
CA ALA A 35 3.26 1.65 -10.32
C ALA A 35 4.41 0.66 -10.29
N THR A 36 5.37 0.94 -9.43
CA THR A 36 6.39 -0.01 -8.99
C THR A 36 6.35 -0.11 -7.47
N LEU A 37 6.56 -1.30 -6.95
CA LEU A 37 6.66 -1.56 -5.53
C LEU A 37 7.83 -2.49 -5.27
N GLU A 38 8.71 -2.08 -4.38
CA GLU A 38 9.70 -2.94 -3.77
C GLU A 38 9.24 -3.28 -2.35
N MET A 39 9.11 -4.55 -2.03
CA MET A 39 8.71 -5.04 -0.71
C MET A 39 9.82 -5.94 -0.16
N ARG A 40 10.32 -5.62 1.03
CA ARG A 40 11.41 -6.34 1.68
C ARG A 40 11.13 -6.60 3.15
N SER A 41 11.39 -7.82 3.59
CA SER A 41 11.45 -8.10 5.01
C SER A 41 12.71 -7.49 5.62
N VAL A 42 12.56 -6.83 6.76
CA VAL A 42 13.65 -6.12 7.45
C VAL A 42 13.76 -6.55 8.91
N VAL A 43 14.91 -6.22 9.53
CA VAL A 43 15.17 -6.46 10.95
C VAL A 43 14.85 -7.92 11.34
N SER A 44 15.47 -8.87 10.63
CA SER A 44 15.26 -10.32 10.86
C SER A 44 13.79 -10.72 10.81
N ARG A 45 13.05 -10.23 9.81
CA ARG A 45 11.61 -10.48 9.58
C ARG A 45 10.68 -9.90 10.67
N LYS A 46 11.13 -8.89 11.41
CA LYS A 46 10.31 -8.17 12.40
C LYS A 46 9.53 -6.99 11.81
N GLY A 47 9.77 -6.67 10.54
CA GLY A 47 9.06 -5.66 9.77
C GLY A 47 9.09 -5.96 8.29
N VAL A 48 8.24 -5.24 7.56
CA VAL A 48 8.23 -5.21 6.10
C VAL A 48 8.40 -3.75 5.68
N MET A 49 9.42 -3.49 4.88
CA MET A 49 9.62 -2.19 4.25
C MET A 49 9.09 -2.24 2.82
N MET A 50 8.44 -1.16 2.40
CA MET A 50 7.90 -1.00 1.06
C MET A 50 8.35 0.34 0.49
N ILE A 51 8.79 0.35 -0.77
CA ILE A 51 9.04 1.56 -1.55
C ILE A 51 8.09 1.51 -2.74
N TYR A 52 7.13 2.42 -2.76
CA TYR A 52 6.11 2.51 -3.79
C TYR A 52 6.31 3.78 -4.61
N ARG A 53 6.14 3.68 -5.93
CA ARG A 53 6.16 4.82 -6.86
C ARG A 53 5.02 4.69 -7.86
N ALA A 54 4.31 5.78 -8.07
CA ALA A 54 3.29 5.91 -9.10
C ALA A 54 3.63 7.09 -10.02
N ILE A 55 3.82 6.82 -11.30
CA ILE A 55 4.24 7.78 -12.32
C ILE A 55 3.16 7.84 -13.40
N GLY A 56 2.71 9.05 -13.75
CA GLY A 56 1.70 9.25 -14.79
C GLY A 56 2.14 8.72 -16.15
N VAL A 57 1.17 8.16 -16.85
CA VAL A 57 1.32 7.68 -18.22
C VAL A 57 0.63 8.67 -19.14
N ASP A 58 1.31 9.74 -19.55
CA ASP A 58 0.88 10.41 -20.76
C ASP A 58 1.77 9.96 -21.90
N GLY A 59 1.15 9.66 -23.03
CA GLY A 59 1.62 8.73 -24.07
C GLY A 59 2.98 9.00 -24.74
N THR A 60 3.76 9.99 -24.30
CA THR A 60 5.06 10.33 -24.87
C THR A 60 6.23 10.17 -23.92
N GLU A 61 6.02 10.16 -22.60
CA GLU A 61 7.12 10.24 -21.62
C GLU A 61 7.40 8.94 -20.88
N PHE A 62 6.55 7.97 -21.03
CA PHE A 62 6.63 6.70 -20.31
C PHE A 62 7.85 5.84 -20.66
N ASN A 63 8.46 6.09 -21.81
CA ASN A 63 9.67 5.39 -22.27
C ASN A 63 10.97 6.07 -21.82
N LYS A 64 10.89 7.19 -21.09
CA LYS A 64 12.09 7.81 -20.55
C LYS A 64 12.44 7.16 -19.22
N ASP A 65 13.68 6.81 -19.10
CA ASP A 65 14.33 6.13 -18.00
C ASP A 65 13.79 6.59 -16.64
N ILE A 66 13.20 5.66 -15.89
CA ILE A 66 12.63 5.90 -14.55
C ILE A 66 13.71 6.41 -13.56
N THR A 67 14.98 6.27 -13.92
CA THR A 67 16.14 6.67 -13.10
C THR A 67 16.43 8.17 -13.14
N LEU A 68 15.84 8.90 -14.09
CA LEU A 68 16.01 10.34 -14.17
C LEU A 68 14.72 11.02 -13.73
N TYR A 69 14.70 11.49 -12.49
CA TYR A 69 13.76 12.50 -12.02
C TYR A 69 13.93 13.78 -12.85
N ASN A 70 13.46 13.74 -14.08
CA ASN A 70 13.33 14.93 -14.87
C ASN A 70 12.09 15.67 -14.35
N ARG A 71 12.16 16.99 -14.21
CA ARG A 71 11.06 17.85 -13.76
C ARG A 71 9.77 17.72 -14.59
N ASP A 72 9.84 17.02 -15.70
CA ASP A 72 8.76 16.82 -16.65
C ASP A 72 8.02 15.47 -16.49
N THR A 73 8.48 14.58 -15.58
CA THR A 73 7.78 13.34 -15.27
C THR A 73 6.75 13.63 -14.19
N ILE A 74 5.46 13.39 -14.47
CA ILE A 74 4.40 13.57 -13.49
C ILE A 74 4.48 12.41 -12.48
N LEU A 75 5.20 12.64 -11.39
CA LEU A 75 5.17 11.77 -10.22
C LEU A 75 3.84 11.97 -9.50
N PHE A 76 2.98 10.98 -9.51
CA PHE A 76 1.74 11.02 -8.74
C PHE A 76 1.98 10.80 -7.27
N ASN A 77 2.87 9.87 -6.93
CA ASN A 77 3.16 9.53 -5.55
C ASN A 77 4.46 8.73 -5.42
N GLU A 78 5.22 9.00 -4.38
CA GLU A 78 6.32 8.16 -3.90
C GLU A 78 6.19 7.98 -2.40
N GLU A 79 6.41 6.75 -1.93
CA GLU A 79 6.28 6.41 -0.52
C GLU A 79 7.39 5.48 -0.06
N ALA A 80 7.82 5.74 1.17
CA ALA A 80 8.59 4.79 1.98
C ALA A 80 7.74 4.37 3.18
N THR A 81 7.44 3.08 3.28
CA THR A 81 6.51 2.52 4.25
C THR A 81 7.17 1.43 5.08
N LEU A 82 6.92 1.41 6.38
CA LEU A 82 7.31 0.34 7.29
C LEU A 82 6.07 -0.25 7.95
N ILE A 83 5.90 -1.56 7.84
CA ILE A 83 4.84 -2.33 8.52
C ILE A 83 5.50 -3.17 9.62
N CYS A 84 5.09 -2.98 10.86
CA CYS A 84 5.60 -3.73 12.00
C CYS A 84 4.56 -3.75 13.14
N TYR A 85 4.81 -4.59 14.15
CA TYR A 85 4.05 -4.52 15.39
C TYR A 85 4.54 -3.37 16.26
N ASP A 86 3.61 -2.62 16.84
CA ASP A 86 3.89 -1.61 17.85
C ASP A 86 4.11 -2.26 19.26
N PRO A 87 4.49 -1.49 20.29
CA PRO A 87 4.66 -2.00 21.64
C PRO A 87 3.41 -2.65 22.25
N GLU A 88 2.21 -2.29 21.77
CA GLU A 88 0.94 -2.89 22.19
C GLU A 88 0.59 -4.15 21.38
N ASN A 89 1.51 -4.61 20.54
CA ASN A 89 1.34 -5.77 19.66
C ASN A 89 0.21 -5.60 18.63
N LYS A 90 -0.02 -4.36 18.17
CA LYS A 90 -0.90 -4.03 17.05
C LYS A 90 -0.07 -3.91 15.78
N LEU A 91 -0.54 -4.47 14.68
CA LEU A 91 0.12 -4.29 13.39
C LEU A 91 -0.16 -2.87 12.89
N THR A 92 0.90 -2.12 12.65
CA THR A 92 0.86 -0.72 12.22
C THR A 92 1.64 -0.52 10.93
N LEU A 93 1.25 0.49 10.17
CA LEU A 93 1.91 0.95 8.97
C LEU A 93 2.35 2.40 9.18
N TRP A 94 3.63 2.67 8.99
CA TRP A 94 4.22 3.99 9.03
C TRP A 94 4.68 4.37 7.65
N THR A 95 4.21 5.49 7.12
CA THR A 95 4.57 5.91 5.77
C THR A 95 5.01 7.36 5.72
N LEU A 96 6.05 7.61 4.93
CA LEU A 96 6.44 8.92 4.44
C LEU A 96 6.01 9.00 2.98
N ASN A 97 5.11 9.92 2.68
CA ASN A 97 4.49 10.08 1.37
C ASN A 97 4.90 11.43 0.76
N SER A 98 5.26 11.44 -0.52
CA SER A 98 5.73 12.66 -1.22
C SER A 98 4.69 13.77 -1.29
N ASN A 99 3.40 13.43 -1.29
CA ASN A 99 2.32 14.42 -1.37
C ASN A 99 2.06 15.12 -0.04
N ILE A 100 2.35 14.45 1.09
CA ILE A 100 2.10 14.98 2.43
C ILE A 100 3.39 15.56 3.03
N GLY A 101 4.55 14.97 2.72
CA GLY A 101 5.86 15.40 3.20
C GLY A 101 6.14 15.13 4.68
N THR A 102 5.21 14.45 5.38
CA THR A 102 5.34 14.06 6.79
C THR A 102 5.08 12.59 6.97
N MET A 103 5.61 12.02 8.05
CA MET A 103 5.35 10.62 8.39
C MET A 103 3.96 10.50 9.03
N ALA A 104 3.16 9.57 8.54
CA ALA A 104 1.86 9.22 9.09
C ALA A 104 1.86 7.78 9.62
N ARG A 105 1.09 7.55 10.67
CA ARG A 105 0.82 6.23 11.23
C ARG A 105 -0.60 5.79 10.88
N PHE A 106 -0.70 4.58 10.37
CA PHE A 106 -1.96 3.89 10.10
C PHE A 106 -2.05 2.64 10.96
N ASP A 107 -3.19 2.42 11.57
CA ASP A 107 -3.45 1.21 12.35
C ASP A 107 -4.16 0.17 11.48
N LEU A 108 -3.83 -1.11 11.66
CA LEU A 108 -4.58 -2.18 10.99
C LEU A 108 -6.02 -2.17 11.51
N ARG A 109 -6.97 -1.78 10.65
CA ARG A 109 -8.41 -1.78 10.93
C ARG A 109 -9.05 -3.13 10.69
N ARG A 110 -8.60 -3.80 9.62
CA ARG A 110 -9.18 -5.06 9.20
C ARG A 110 -8.15 -5.94 8.51
N TYR A 111 -8.16 -7.21 8.89
CA TYR A 111 -7.62 -8.29 8.09
C TYR A 111 -8.75 -9.22 7.70
N ARG A 112 -8.77 -9.68 6.46
CA ARG A 112 -9.75 -10.65 5.98
C ARG A 112 -9.09 -11.65 5.03
N GLN A 113 -9.28 -12.92 5.32
CA GLN A 113 -9.08 -13.97 4.32
C GLN A 113 -10.35 -14.01 3.45
N VAL A 114 -10.25 -13.46 2.22
CA VAL A 114 -11.38 -13.36 1.29
C VAL A 114 -11.71 -14.73 0.69
N SER A 115 -10.65 -15.49 0.40
CA SER A 115 -10.71 -16.88 -0.05
C SER A 115 -9.44 -17.61 0.36
N SER A 116 -9.33 -18.91 0.09
CA SER A 116 -8.06 -19.64 0.30
C SER A 116 -6.88 -19.05 -0.47
N LYS A 117 -7.15 -18.26 -1.52
CA LYS A 117 -6.17 -17.72 -2.47
C LYS A 117 -6.02 -16.19 -2.43
N HIS A 118 -6.78 -15.51 -1.56
CA HIS A 118 -6.82 -14.05 -1.53
C HIS A 118 -7.01 -13.53 -0.12
N SER A 119 -6.16 -12.62 0.31
CA SER A 119 -6.22 -11.94 1.60
C SER A 119 -6.16 -10.42 1.44
N LEU A 120 -6.72 -9.73 2.42
CA LEU A 120 -6.91 -8.28 2.43
C LEU A 120 -6.45 -7.70 3.76
N PHE A 121 -5.63 -6.65 3.71
CA PHE A 121 -5.23 -5.81 4.84
C PHE A 121 -5.73 -4.39 4.59
N ILE A 122 -6.43 -3.80 5.56
CA ILE A 122 -6.85 -2.40 5.53
C ILE A 122 -6.21 -1.69 6.70
N PHE A 123 -5.33 -0.74 6.39
CA PHE A 123 -4.71 0.17 7.34
C PHE A 123 -5.37 1.52 7.23
N GLY A 124 -5.71 2.16 8.34
CA GLY A 124 -6.44 3.42 8.34
C GLY A 124 -5.88 4.47 9.27
N PHE A 125 -5.98 5.71 8.80
CA PHE A 125 -5.72 6.94 9.54
C PHE A 125 -7.02 7.77 9.62
N GLY A 126 -7.31 8.33 10.79
CA GLY A 126 -8.59 9.02 11.03
C GLY A 126 -9.79 8.08 11.03
N ASP A 127 -10.98 8.56 11.30
CA ASP A 127 -12.23 7.80 11.24
C ASP A 127 -12.87 7.96 9.85
N PRO A 128 -13.10 6.90 9.08
CA PRO A 128 -13.70 7.01 7.74
C PRO A 128 -15.11 7.60 7.75
N ASP A 129 -15.81 7.50 8.89
CA ASP A 129 -17.17 8.01 9.06
C ASP A 129 -17.21 9.45 9.59
N ASP A 130 -16.06 10.01 10.05
CA ASP A 130 -15.98 11.40 10.49
C ASP A 130 -15.65 12.32 9.30
N ASN A 131 -16.66 13.03 8.80
CA ASN A 131 -16.50 14.00 7.72
C ASN A 131 -15.82 15.30 8.10
N ASN A 132 -15.52 15.54 9.38
CA ASN A 132 -14.93 16.81 9.84
C ASN A 132 -13.41 16.82 9.78
N VAL A 133 -12.78 15.65 9.59
CA VAL A 133 -11.34 15.49 9.57
C VAL A 133 -10.85 14.81 8.30
N PHE A 134 -9.56 14.98 7.99
CA PHE A 134 -8.91 14.17 6.98
C PHE A 134 -8.82 12.72 7.45
N ARG A 135 -9.16 11.80 6.57
CA ARG A 135 -9.12 10.36 6.80
C ARG A 135 -8.63 9.64 5.57
N GLU A 136 -7.89 8.56 5.79
CA GLU A 136 -7.22 7.83 4.73
C GLU A 136 -7.18 6.33 5.03
N GLU A 137 -7.28 5.52 3.99
CA GLU A 137 -7.05 4.08 4.06
C GLU A 137 -6.09 3.62 2.96
N ILE A 138 -5.17 2.75 3.37
CA ILE A 138 -4.31 1.98 2.49
C ILE A 138 -4.78 0.53 2.52
N THR A 139 -5.15 0.01 1.36
CA THR A 139 -5.58 -1.37 1.20
C THR A 139 -4.51 -2.16 0.45
N ILE A 140 -4.01 -3.21 1.09
CA ILE A 140 -3.07 -4.17 0.50
C ILE A 140 -3.81 -5.49 0.30
N GLU A 141 -3.88 -5.95 -0.94
CA GLU A 141 -4.46 -7.24 -1.29
C GLU A 141 -3.37 -8.17 -1.81
N LEU A 142 -3.40 -9.42 -1.37
CA LEU A 142 -2.39 -10.42 -1.68
C LEU A 142 -3.06 -11.65 -2.26
N TRP A 143 -2.57 -12.13 -3.41
CA TRP A 143 -3.06 -13.35 -4.07
C TRP A 143 -2.03 -14.48 -4.05
N GLU A 144 -2.49 -15.70 -3.98
CA GLU A 144 -1.65 -16.92 -3.97
C GLU A 144 -0.71 -17.00 -5.18
N ASN A 145 -1.11 -16.46 -6.35
CA ASN A 145 -0.28 -16.40 -7.55
C ASN A 145 0.88 -15.39 -7.45
N GLY A 146 1.03 -14.70 -6.31
CA GLY A 146 2.06 -13.72 -6.06
C GLY A 146 1.70 -12.29 -6.50
N ASP A 147 0.51 -12.05 -7.07
CA ASP A 147 0.04 -10.68 -7.35
C ASP A 147 -0.22 -9.92 -6.06
N LEU A 148 -0.10 -8.59 -6.14
CA LEU A 148 -0.38 -7.66 -5.06
C LEU A 148 -1.14 -6.45 -5.60
N SER A 149 -2.17 -5.98 -4.87
CA SER A 149 -2.77 -4.66 -5.11
C SER A 149 -2.40 -3.70 -3.98
N TYR A 150 -2.24 -2.46 -4.37
CA TYR A 150 -2.00 -1.34 -3.46
C TYR A 150 -2.95 -0.20 -3.82
N ASN A 151 -3.86 0.10 -2.92
CA ASN A 151 -4.98 0.99 -3.21
C ASN A 151 -5.11 2.05 -2.13
N TYR A 152 -5.47 3.25 -2.55
CA TYR A 152 -5.73 4.39 -1.69
C TYR A 152 -7.18 4.79 -1.71
N SER A 153 -7.71 5.12 -0.52
CA SER A 153 -8.98 5.80 -0.34
C SER A 153 -8.79 6.92 0.67
N TRP A 154 -9.28 8.11 0.38
CA TRP A 154 -9.20 9.23 1.30
C TRP A 154 -10.34 10.23 1.11
N GLY A 155 -10.57 11.03 2.15
CA GLY A 155 -11.49 12.16 2.16
C GLY A 155 -10.93 13.32 2.97
N GLU A 156 -11.04 14.53 2.41
CA GLU A 156 -10.74 15.77 3.12
C GLU A 156 -11.86 16.11 4.11
N ALA A 157 -11.58 17.02 5.03
CA ALA A 157 -12.60 17.61 5.89
C ALA A 157 -13.70 18.25 5.04
N GLY A 158 -14.96 17.88 5.29
CA GLY A 158 -16.12 18.29 4.51
C GLY A 158 -16.32 17.55 3.18
N GLY A 159 -15.40 16.68 2.77
CA GLY A 159 -15.46 15.92 1.54
C GLY A 159 -15.93 14.48 1.73
N HIS A 160 -16.21 13.80 0.60
CA HIS A 160 -16.56 12.38 0.60
C HIS A 160 -15.31 11.51 0.74
N PHE A 161 -15.44 10.38 1.45
CA PHE A 161 -14.43 9.34 1.49
C PHE A 161 -14.57 8.47 0.24
N LEU A 162 -13.58 8.48 -0.64
CA LEU A 162 -13.65 7.83 -1.95
C LEU A 162 -12.36 7.09 -2.27
N ALA A 163 -12.47 6.04 -3.09
CA ALA A 163 -11.32 5.40 -3.72
C ALA A 163 -10.62 6.41 -4.63
N ARG A 164 -9.31 6.58 -4.47
CA ARG A 164 -8.49 7.57 -5.17
C ARG A 164 -7.52 6.98 -6.16
N SER A 165 -6.98 5.82 -5.86
CA SER A 165 -6.15 5.06 -6.80
C SER A 165 -6.29 3.58 -6.56
N ASN A 166 -6.13 2.82 -7.64
CA ASN A 166 -6.15 1.37 -7.61
C ASN A 166 -5.11 0.84 -8.59
N VAL A 167 -4.28 -0.09 -8.11
CA VAL A 167 -3.32 -0.79 -8.97
C VAL A 167 -3.15 -2.23 -8.52
N ARG A 168 -3.25 -3.14 -9.48
CA ARG A 168 -2.82 -4.53 -9.31
C ARG A 168 -1.48 -4.72 -9.99
N MET A 169 -0.53 -5.24 -9.25
CA MET A 169 0.85 -5.43 -9.68
C MET A 169 1.20 -6.90 -9.71
N LYS A 170 2.00 -7.27 -10.70
CA LYS A 170 2.60 -8.62 -10.82
C LYS A 170 4.00 -8.59 -10.25
N ARG A 171 4.39 -9.68 -9.61
CA ARG A 171 5.76 -9.88 -9.17
C ARG A 171 6.67 -9.96 -10.39
N THR A 172 7.80 -9.24 -10.36
CA THR A 172 8.81 -9.21 -11.44
C THR A 172 10.10 -9.94 -11.06
N SER A 173 10.37 -10.06 -9.76
CA SER A 173 11.52 -10.82 -9.22
C SER A 173 11.32 -11.13 -7.73
#